data_3d39363cb2514b76676d9b8f1893ee32
#
_entry.id   3d39363cb2514b76676d9b8f1893ee32
#
_cell.length_a   1.000
_cell.length_b   1.000
_cell.length_c   1.000
_cell.angle_alpha   90.00
_cell.angle_beta   90.00
_cell.angle_gamma   90.00
#
_symmetry.space_group_name_H-M   'P 1'
#
loop_
_entity.id
_entity.type
_entity.pdbx_description
1 polymer ?
#
loop_
_entity_poly.entity_id
_entity_poly.type
_entity_poly.pdbx_seq_one_letter_code
_entity_poly.pdbx_strand_id
1 'polypeptide(L)'
;EVIAPAQPIIASLATLPRVYKQFIGTEVVTKDSRLTWIAYKYYGNKDLWVFIYEANRDIISDPARVTPGQKLRIPALDTQYLDLSNPELRQLVDQLTAEYLN
;
A
#
# COMPACT_ATOMS: atom_id res chain seq x y z
N GLU A 1 -14.74 -23.78 -23.99
CA GLU A 1 -14.42 -23.34 -23.57
C GLU A 1 -14.07 -23.03 -22.77
N VAL A 2 -14.01 -23.08 -22.73
CA VAL A 2 -13.62 -22.68 -22.03
C VAL A 2 -13.25 -22.19 -21.23
N ILE A 3 -13.14 -22.12 -21.18
CA ILE A 3 -12.81 -21.54 -20.56
C ILE A 3 -12.46 -21.19 -19.65
N ALA A 4 -12.35 -21.25 -19.62
CA ALA A 4 -12.07 -20.86 -18.85
C ALA A 4 -11.83 -20.44 -17.98
N PRO A 5 -11.80 -20.49 -17.88
CA PRO A 5 -11.62 -19.96 -17.07
C PRO A 5 -11.36 -19.46 -16.08
N ALA A 6 -11.42 -19.66 -16.06
CA ALA A 6 -11.32 -19.11 -15.21
C ALA A 6 -10.55 -18.66 -14.62
N GLN A 7 -10.13 -18.57 -14.74
CA GLN A 7 -9.49 -18.07 -14.20
C GLN A 7 -9.16 -17.19 -13.82
N PRO A 8 -9.22 -17.22 -14.03
CA PRO A 8 -8.75 -16.29 -13.68
C PRO A 8 -8.78 -15.60 -12.86
N ILE A 9 -9.18 -16.01 -12.75
CA ILE A 9 -9.36 -15.37 -12.11
C ILE A 9 -8.58 -14.68 -11.64
N ILE A 10 -8.37 -14.99 -12.37
CA ILE A 10 -7.89 -14.39 -12.32
C ILE A 10 -7.51 -13.38 -11.66
N ALA A 11 -7.94 -13.22 -10.84
CA ALA A 11 -7.70 -12.01 -10.17
C ALA A 11 -6.48 -12.14 -9.30
N SER A 12 -5.34 -11.96 -9.89
CA SER A 12 -4.17 -11.74 -9.09
C SER A 12 -4.31 -10.38 -8.41
N LEU A 13 -3.76 -10.24 -7.23
CA LEU A 13 -3.81 -8.96 -6.52
C LEU A 13 -3.18 -7.83 -7.34
N ALA A 14 -2.22 -8.16 -8.20
CA ALA A 14 -1.54 -7.17 -9.01
C ALA A 14 -2.46 -6.54 -10.08
N THR A 15 -3.52 -7.24 -10.47
CA THR A 15 -4.42 -6.74 -11.50
C THR A 15 -5.70 -6.12 -10.96
N LEU A 16 -5.96 -6.27 -9.66
CA LEU A 16 -7.14 -5.67 -9.05
C LEU A 16 -6.93 -4.17 -8.89
N PRO A 17 -7.93 -3.35 -9.24
CA PRO A 17 -7.81 -1.93 -9.00
C PRO A 17 -7.78 -1.64 -7.50
N ARG A 18 -6.86 -0.79 -7.08
CA ARG A 18 -6.75 -0.38 -5.69
C ARG A 18 -7.32 1.02 -5.55
N VAL A 19 -8.56 1.08 -5.12
CA VAL A 19 -9.26 2.35 -4.91
C VAL A 19 -9.45 2.54 -3.41
N TYR A 20 -8.94 3.63 -2.90
CA TYR A 20 -8.93 3.89 -1.48
C TYR A 20 -10.10 4.84 -1.15
N LYS A 21 -11.17 4.28 -0.63
CA LYS A 21 -12.38 5.03 -0.28
C LYS A 21 -12.60 5.15 1.22
N GLN A 22 -12.00 4.26 2.00
CA GLN A 22 -12.16 4.24 3.45
C GLN A 22 -10.81 4.37 4.11
N PHE A 23 -10.78 5.10 5.22
CA PHE A 23 -9.53 5.40 5.91
C PHE A 23 -9.71 5.12 7.39
N ILE A 24 -8.67 4.56 8.03
CA ILE A 24 -8.72 4.22 9.45
C ILE A 24 -8.12 5.32 10.31
N GLY A 25 -7.54 6.34 9.71
CA GLY A 25 -6.99 7.43 10.48
C GLY A 25 -6.23 8.42 9.62
N THR A 26 -5.66 9.39 10.30
CA THR A 26 -4.81 10.42 9.71
C THR A 26 -3.55 10.50 10.54
N GLU A 27 -2.41 10.58 9.86
CA GLU A 27 -1.12 10.72 10.53
C GLU A 27 -0.50 12.05 10.14
N VAL A 28 -0.09 12.84 11.13
CA VAL A 28 0.63 14.09 10.88
C VAL A 28 2.11 13.75 10.83
N VAL A 29 2.76 14.11 9.74
CA VAL A 29 4.18 13.83 9.53
C VAL A 29 5.00 14.75 10.44
N THR A 30 5.97 14.16 11.14
CA THR A 30 6.97 14.90 11.90
C THR A 30 8.31 14.77 11.20
N LYS A 31 9.33 15.46 11.71
CA LYS A 31 10.66 15.42 11.11
C LYS A 31 11.27 14.02 11.12
N ASP A 32 10.81 13.15 12.03
CA ASP A 32 11.33 11.79 12.15
C ASP A 32 10.42 10.74 11.51
N SER A 33 9.33 11.17 10.89
CA SER A 33 8.37 10.23 10.30
C SER A 33 8.90 9.59 9.04
N ARG A 34 8.55 8.32 8.85
CA ARG A 34 8.83 7.58 7.62
C ARG A 34 7.60 6.75 7.30
N LEU A 35 7.34 6.55 6.00
CA LEU A 35 6.19 5.75 5.60
C LEU A 35 6.26 4.32 6.12
N THR A 36 7.45 3.73 6.14
CA THR A 36 7.64 2.39 6.68
C THR A 36 7.24 2.31 8.15
N TRP A 37 7.59 3.31 8.93
CA TRP A 37 7.26 3.34 10.34
C TRP A 37 5.76 3.54 10.55
N ILE A 38 5.15 4.40 9.74
CA ILE A 38 3.72 4.63 9.80
C ILE A 38 2.96 3.35 9.43
N ALA A 39 3.42 2.64 8.40
CA ALA A 39 2.81 1.37 8.02
C ALA A 39 2.92 0.34 9.13
N TYR A 40 4.06 0.27 9.79
CA TYR A 40 4.23 -0.63 10.92
C TYR A 40 3.26 -0.28 12.05
N LYS A 41 3.10 1.00 12.32
CA LYS A 41 2.22 1.47 13.40
C LYS A 41 0.76 1.09 13.16
N TYR A 42 0.29 1.23 11.91
CA TYR A 42 -1.13 1.03 11.60
C TYR A 42 -1.45 -0.38 11.14
N TYR A 43 -0.51 -1.06 10.49
CA TYR A 43 -0.76 -2.37 9.87
C TYR A 43 0.08 -3.49 10.47
N GLY A 44 1.04 -3.16 11.32
CA GLY A 44 1.92 -4.15 11.89
C GLY A 44 3.02 -4.64 10.96
N ASN A 45 3.17 -4.05 9.79
CA ASN A 45 4.19 -4.45 8.83
C ASN A 45 4.67 -3.24 8.04
N LYS A 46 5.98 -2.99 8.10
CA LYS A 46 6.58 -1.82 7.46
C LYS A 46 6.48 -1.86 5.93
N ASP A 47 6.44 -3.05 5.35
CA ASP A 47 6.47 -3.19 3.90
C ASP A 47 5.15 -2.75 3.25
N LEU A 48 4.10 -2.57 4.03
CA LEU A 48 2.82 -2.11 3.52
C LEU A 48 2.77 -0.60 3.29
N TRP A 49 3.89 0.10 3.45
CA TRP A 49 3.98 1.53 3.20
C TRP A 49 3.56 1.91 1.78
N VAL A 50 3.70 0.97 0.83
CA VAL A 50 3.36 1.23 -0.57
C VAL A 50 1.89 1.63 -0.72
N PHE A 51 1.00 1.07 0.10
CA PHE A 51 -0.42 1.39 0.03
C PHE A 51 -0.72 2.76 0.63
N ILE A 52 0.03 3.16 1.66
CA ILE A 52 -0.11 4.51 2.20
C ILE A 52 0.34 5.53 1.16
N TYR A 53 1.45 5.26 0.48
CA TYR A 53 1.92 6.14 -0.58
C TYR A 53 0.87 6.26 -1.69
N GLU A 54 0.30 5.13 -2.13
CA GLU A 54 -0.70 5.15 -3.20
C GLU A 54 -1.92 5.99 -2.82
N ALA A 55 -2.34 5.91 -1.56
CA ALA A 55 -3.51 6.65 -1.10
C ALA A 55 -3.23 8.15 -0.95
N ASN A 56 -1.97 8.57 -1.02
CA ASN A 56 -1.58 9.96 -0.80
C ASN A 56 -0.66 10.50 -1.90
N ARG A 57 -0.76 9.96 -3.11
CA ARG A 57 0.11 10.39 -4.21
C ARG A 57 -0.12 11.84 -4.60
N ASP A 58 -1.29 12.38 -4.27
CA ASP A 58 -1.60 13.77 -4.50
C ASP A 58 -0.82 14.70 -3.56
N ILE A 59 -0.32 14.18 -2.44
CA ILE A 59 0.39 14.94 -1.41
C ILE A 59 1.88 14.60 -1.40
N ILE A 60 2.21 13.32 -1.56
CA ILE A 60 3.58 12.83 -1.47
C ILE A 60 4.18 12.76 -2.85
N SER A 61 5.22 13.57 -3.10
CA SER A 61 5.93 13.52 -4.38
C SER A 61 7.08 12.51 -4.37
N ASP A 62 7.68 12.28 -3.20
CA ASP A 62 8.79 11.35 -3.06
C ASP A 62 8.54 10.47 -1.84
N PRO A 63 8.30 9.15 -2.04
CA PRO A 63 7.98 8.28 -0.91
C PRO A 63 9.11 8.14 0.10
N ALA A 64 10.35 8.44 -0.28
CA ALA A 64 11.47 8.40 0.64
C ALA A 64 11.57 9.66 1.50
N ARG A 65 10.78 10.69 1.17
CA ARG A 65 10.87 11.99 1.85
C ARG A 65 9.50 12.59 2.06
N VAL A 66 8.91 12.30 3.22
CA VAL A 66 7.66 12.95 3.59
C VAL A 66 7.96 14.25 4.31
N THR A 67 7.11 15.24 4.11
CA THR A 67 7.35 16.59 4.62
C THR A 67 6.66 16.78 5.98
N PRO A 68 7.37 17.25 6.99
CA PRO A 68 6.74 17.52 8.29
C PRO A 68 5.54 18.46 8.14
N GLY A 69 4.48 18.15 8.87
CA GLY A 69 3.24 18.91 8.83
C GLY A 69 2.19 18.39 7.86
N GLN A 70 2.58 17.51 6.93
CA GLN A 70 1.60 16.90 6.04
C GLN A 70 0.68 15.98 6.83
N LYS A 71 -0.58 15.94 6.42
CA LYS A 71 -1.58 15.04 6.99
C LYS A 71 -1.82 13.92 6.01
N LEU A 72 -1.38 12.73 6.37
CA LEU A 72 -1.50 11.56 5.51
C LEU A 72 -2.74 10.77 5.89
N ARG A 73 -3.53 10.40 4.89
CA ARG A 73 -4.68 9.54 5.08
C ARG A 73 -4.19 8.09 5.15
N ILE A 74 -4.65 7.35 6.16
CA ILE A 74 -4.25 5.95 6.32
C ILE A 74 -5.38 5.09 5.78
N PRO A 75 -5.18 4.43 4.63
CA PRO A 75 -6.26 3.67 4.01
C PRO A 75 -6.61 2.42 4.80
N ALA A 76 -7.89 2.09 4.83
CA ALA A 76 -8.33 0.80 5.32
C ALA A 76 -7.99 -0.25 4.27
N LEU A 77 -7.27 -1.29 4.66
CA LEU A 77 -6.87 -2.35 3.74
C LEU A 77 -7.70 -3.60 3.99
N ASP A 78 -8.17 -4.21 2.91
CA ASP A 78 -8.79 -5.53 3.00
C ASP A 78 -7.78 -6.53 3.54
N THR A 79 -8.29 -7.59 4.19
CA THR A 79 -7.41 -8.58 4.80
C THR A 79 -6.45 -9.21 3.79
N GLN A 80 -6.87 -9.32 2.53
CA GLN A 80 -6.00 -9.86 1.48
C GLN A 80 -4.75 -9.01 1.26
N TYR A 81 -4.76 -7.73 1.64
CA TYR A 81 -3.61 -6.83 1.51
C TYR A 81 -2.82 -6.70 2.81
N LEU A 82 -3.18 -7.46 3.85
CA LEU A 82 -2.49 -7.40 5.14
C LEU A 82 -1.61 -8.61 5.42
N ASP A 83 -1.81 -9.70 4.71
CA ASP A 83 -1.13 -10.97 4.99
C ASP A 83 0.04 -11.19 4.02
N LEU A 84 1.23 -10.78 4.44
CA LEU A 84 2.43 -10.92 3.62
C LEU A 84 2.98 -12.35 3.59
N SER A 85 2.36 -13.29 4.30
CA SER A 85 2.67 -14.71 4.10
C SER A 85 2.06 -15.24 2.81
N ASN A 86 1.10 -14.51 2.24
CA ASN A 86 0.54 -14.84 0.93
C ASN A 86 1.56 -14.47 -0.14
N PRO A 87 2.07 -15.45 -0.93
CA PRO A 87 3.10 -15.15 -1.93
C PRO A 87 2.66 -14.13 -2.97
N GLU A 88 1.39 -14.09 -3.29
CA GLU A 88 0.86 -13.15 -4.27
C GLU A 88 0.96 -11.72 -3.77
N LEU A 89 0.61 -11.49 -2.51
CA LEU A 89 0.73 -10.18 -1.91
C LEU A 89 2.20 -9.79 -1.76
N ARG A 90 3.05 -10.74 -1.32
CA ARG A 90 4.48 -10.49 -1.18
C ARG A 90 5.07 -10.03 -2.51
N GLN A 91 4.72 -10.70 -3.58
CA GLN A 91 5.20 -10.36 -4.91
C GLN A 91 4.72 -8.98 -5.34
N LEU A 92 3.44 -8.67 -5.09
CA LEU A 92 2.90 -7.36 -5.42
C LEU A 92 3.62 -6.25 -4.65
N VAL A 93 3.80 -6.42 -3.35
CA VAL A 93 4.45 -5.41 -2.52
C VAL A 93 5.90 -5.21 -2.95
N ASP A 94 6.62 -6.29 -3.25
CA ASP A 94 8.00 -6.19 -3.70
C ASP A 94 8.08 -5.46 -5.05
N GLN A 95 7.15 -5.73 -5.94
CA GLN A 95 7.09 -5.07 -7.24
C GLN A 95 6.81 -3.58 -7.09
N LEU A 96 5.85 -3.22 -6.25
CA LEU A 96 5.52 -1.81 -6.01
C LEU A 96 6.67 -1.07 -5.32
N THR A 97 7.33 -1.74 -4.39
CA THR A 97 8.49 -1.15 -3.71
C THR A 97 9.57 -0.80 -4.72
N ALA A 98 9.89 -1.72 -5.62
CA ALA A 98 10.89 -1.47 -6.65
C ALA A 98 10.46 -0.33 -7.58
N GLU A 99 9.19 -0.30 -7.91
CA GLU A 99 8.65 0.71 -8.82
C GLU A 99 8.69 2.12 -8.20
N TYR A 100 8.30 2.23 -6.93
CA TYR A 100 8.18 3.54 -6.28
C TYR A 100 9.51 4.09 -5.80
N LEU A 101 10.50 3.25 -5.58
CA LEU A 101 11.81 3.69 -5.08
C LEU A 101 12.84 3.85 -6.21
N ASN A 102 12.46 3.60 -7.43
CA ASN A 102 13.35 3.81 -8.57
C ASN A 102 13.27 5.23 -9.09
#